data_a5bc325a93dbf591a50e0f186139ccf3
#
_entry.id   a5bc325a93dbf591a50e0f186139ccf3
#
_cell.length_a   1.000
_cell.length_b   1.000
_cell.length_c   1.000
_cell.angle_alpha   90.00
_cell.angle_beta   90.00
_cell.angle_gamma   90.00
#
_symmetry.space_group_name_H-M   'P 1'
#
loop_
_entity.id
_entity.type
_entity.pdbx_description
1 polymer ?
#
loop_
_entity_poly.entity_id
_entity_poly.type
_entity_poly.pdbx_seq_one_letter_code
_entity_poly.pdbx_strand_id
1 'polypeptide(L)'
;EIAQCLVGSEMCIRDSLRTVLAPVVPLYDYIFIDCAPSLDLLTVNALCAADTVIIPMQCEFFALEGLSELMATLKTVRKKYNRYLDIEGVLFTMYSGRLNLTMQVVAQVKKYFGDKVYRAVIPRTVRLSEAPSFGMPINFYEPNGRGSEAYMELAREFLANNER
;
A
#
# COMPACT_ATOMS: atom_id res chain seq x y z
N GLU A 1 -1.67 -39.71 -1.98
CA GLU A 1 -0.60 -38.67 -1.96
C GLU A 1 -1.07 -37.34 -2.50
N ILE A 2 -1.96 -37.25 -3.51
CA ILE A 2 -2.48 -36.00 -4.06
C ILE A 2 -3.44 -35.28 -3.07
N ALA A 3 -4.19 -36.01 -2.25
CA ALA A 3 -5.13 -35.42 -1.28
C ALA A 3 -4.44 -34.81 -0.04
N GLN A 4 -3.25 -35.29 0.33
CA GLN A 4 -2.44 -34.69 1.40
C GLN A 4 -1.76 -33.38 0.96
N CYS A 5 -1.47 -33.24 -0.34
CA CYS A 5 -0.97 -31.95 -0.90
C CYS A 5 -2.03 -30.84 -0.88
N LEU A 6 -3.34 -31.17 -0.97
CA LEU A 6 -4.42 -30.19 -1.00
C LEU A 6 -4.72 -29.56 0.37
N VAL A 7 -4.52 -30.27 1.46
CA VAL A 7 -4.72 -29.72 2.83
C VAL A 7 -3.51 -28.93 3.31
N GLY A 8 -2.30 -29.24 2.82
CA GLY A 8 -1.08 -28.45 3.05
C GLY A 8 -0.91 -27.27 2.07
N SER A 9 -1.56 -27.32 0.90
CA SER A 9 -1.30 -26.39 -0.20
C SER A 9 -1.79 -24.97 0.06
N GLU A 10 -2.90 -24.76 0.75
CA GLU A 10 -3.35 -23.39 1.06
C GLU A 10 -2.41 -22.67 2.04
N MET A 11 -1.81 -23.39 3.00
CA MET A 11 -0.82 -22.82 3.91
C MET A 11 0.53 -22.64 3.21
N CYS A 12 0.96 -23.58 2.38
CA CYS A 12 2.17 -23.48 1.58
C CYS A 12 2.12 -22.38 0.51
N ILE A 13 0.96 -22.16 -0.13
CA ILE A 13 0.80 -21.10 -1.14
C ILE A 13 0.86 -19.72 -0.49
N ARG A 14 0.32 -19.55 0.72
CA ARG A 14 0.29 -18.26 1.43
C ARG A 14 1.64 -17.85 2.02
N ASP A 15 2.54 -18.80 2.28
CA ASP A 15 3.90 -18.54 2.75
C ASP A 15 4.94 -18.60 1.63
N SER A 16 4.53 -18.86 0.39
CA SER A 16 5.45 -19.08 -0.73
C SER A 16 6.26 -17.83 -1.05
N LEU A 17 5.63 -16.65 -1.07
CA LEU A 17 6.32 -15.40 -1.36
C LEU A 17 7.36 -15.05 -0.28
N ARG A 18 7.03 -15.23 0.99
CA ARG A 18 7.96 -14.99 2.10
C ARG A 18 9.20 -15.87 1.99
N THR A 19 9.01 -17.13 1.61
CA THR A 19 10.12 -18.09 1.41
C THR A 19 11.00 -17.68 0.23
N VAL A 20 10.39 -17.25 -0.88
CA VAL A 20 11.11 -16.79 -2.08
C VAL A 20 11.88 -15.49 -1.81
N LEU A 21 11.34 -14.59 -0.99
CA LEU A 21 11.99 -13.33 -0.64
C LEU A 21 13.11 -13.48 0.40
N ALA A 22 13.09 -14.54 1.20
CA ALA A 22 14.06 -14.73 2.30
C ALA A 22 15.54 -14.54 1.90
N PRO A 23 16.06 -15.06 0.77
CA PRO A 23 17.44 -14.83 0.34
C PRO A 23 17.69 -13.41 -0.17
N VAL A 24 16.66 -12.64 -0.51
CA VAL A 24 16.75 -11.30 -1.08
C VAL A 24 16.70 -10.23 0.02
N VAL A 25 15.98 -10.48 1.11
CA VAL A 25 15.81 -9.55 2.24
C VAL A 25 17.12 -8.94 2.74
N PRO A 26 18.24 -9.69 2.92
CA PRO A 26 19.48 -9.11 3.41
C PRO A 26 20.21 -8.19 2.41
N LEU A 27 19.74 -8.14 1.15
CA LEU A 27 20.37 -7.38 0.08
C LEU A 27 19.78 -5.97 -0.11
N TYR A 28 18.63 -5.69 0.53
CA TYR A 28 17.89 -4.44 0.34
C TYR A 28 17.41 -3.88 1.67
N ASP A 29 17.39 -2.55 1.80
CA ASP A 29 16.83 -1.86 2.96
C ASP A 29 15.31 -1.95 2.95
N TYR A 30 14.69 -1.89 1.76
CA TYR A 30 13.23 -1.97 1.58
C TYR A 30 12.87 -2.83 0.37
N ILE A 31 11.80 -3.59 0.48
CA ILE A 31 11.19 -4.36 -0.60
C ILE A 31 9.72 -3.95 -0.70
N PHE A 32 9.33 -3.35 -1.82
CA PHE A 32 7.96 -2.97 -2.10
C PHE A 32 7.28 -4.04 -2.94
N ILE A 33 6.10 -4.48 -2.49
CA ILE A 33 5.27 -5.46 -3.19
C ILE A 33 4.03 -4.73 -3.68
N ASP A 34 3.96 -4.47 -4.99
CA ASP A 34 2.76 -3.90 -5.62
C ASP A 34 1.70 -4.99 -5.78
N CYS A 35 0.49 -4.71 -5.32
CA CYS A 35 -0.61 -5.66 -5.29
C CYS A 35 -1.80 -5.13 -6.11
N ALA A 36 -2.50 -6.04 -6.78
CA ALA A 36 -3.79 -5.72 -7.39
C ALA A 36 -4.80 -5.29 -6.31
N PRO A 37 -5.80 -4.46 -6.66
CA PRO A 37 -6.82 -3.99 -5.71
C PRO A 37 -7.77 -5.10 -5.22
N SER A 38 -7.70 -6.28 -5.80
CA SER A 38 -8.46 -7.46 -5.36
C SER A 38 -7.86 -8.05 -4.08
N LEU A 39 -8.73 -8.44 -3.14
CA LEU A 39 -8.32 -9.16 -1.92
C LEU A 39 -8.29 -10.68 -2.19
N ASP A 40 -7.61 -11.07 -3.25
CA ASP A 40 -7.44 -12.45 -3.68
C ASP A 40 -6.24 -13.16 -3.00
N LEU A 41 -5.96 -14.37 -3.44
CA LEU A 41 -4.89 -15.20 -2.91
C LEU A 41 -3.51 -14.55 -3.04
N LEU A 42 -3.25 -13.81 -4.14
CA LEU A 42 -1.96 -13.15 -4.37
C LEU A 42 -1.75 -12.00 -3.39
N THR A 43 -2.77 -11.18 -3.18
CA THR A 43 -2.74 -10.10 -2.20
C THR A 43 -2.57 -10.64 -0.78
N VAL A 44 -3.28 -11.70 -0.41
CA VAL A 44 -3.11 -12.36 0.90
C VAL A 44 -1.69 -12.91 1.06
N ASN A 45 -1.09 -13.47 0.01
CA ASN A 45 0.28 -13.97 0.03
C ASN A 45 1.30 -12.83 0.25
N ALA A 46 1.09 -11.69 -0.43
CA ALA A 46 1.89 -10.48 -0.22
C ALA A 46 1.78 -9.98 1.23
N LEU A 47 0.57 -9.91 1.79
CA LEU A 47 0.33 -9.51 3.18
C LEU A 47 0.95 -10.49 4.20
N CYS A 48 1.04 -11.76 3.87
CA CYS A 48 1.75 -12.75 4.70
C CYS A 48 3.26 -12.53 4.69
N ALA A 49 3.81 -12.03 3.59
CA ALA A 49 5.25 -11.78 3.44
C ALA A 49 5.69 -10.42 3.97
N ALA A 50 4.82 -9.42 3.96
CA ALA A 50 5.12 -8.05 4.32
C ALA A 50 5.23 -7.84 5.84
N ASP A 51 6.01 -6.83 6.25
CA ASP A 51 6.07 -6.33 7.62
C ASP A 51 5.00 -5.26 7.84
N THR A 52 4.83 -4.36 6.87
CA THR A 52 3.87 -3.26 6.93
C THR A 52 3.11 -3.10 5.61
N VAL A 53 2.02 -2.34 5.65
CA VAL A 53 1.17 -2.03 4.50
C VAL A 53 0.98 -0.52 4.36
N ILE A 54 1.33 0.02 3.20
CA ILE A 54 0.91 1.35 2.78
C ILE A 54 -0.45 1.21 2.07
N ILE A 55 -1.42 2.02 2.45
CA ILE A 55 -2.78 2.00 1.90
C ILE A 55 -3.00 3.25 1.04
N PRO A 56 -2.79 3.18 -0.28
CA PRO A 56 -3.14 4.27 -1.17
C PRO A 56 -4.67 4.30 -1.35
N MET A 57 -5.29 5.47 -1.13
CA MET A 57 -6.72 5.63 -1.31
C MET A 57 -7.07 6.98 -1.94
N GLN A 58 -8.14 6.99 -2.72
CA GLN A 58 -8.73 8.22 -3.24
C GLN A 58 -9.65 8.84 -2.19
N CYS A 59 -9.80 10.18 -2.23
CA CYS A 59 -10.69 10.89 -1.30
C CYS A 59 -12.14 10.88 -1.80
N GLU A 60 -12.68 9.70 -2.10
CA GLU A 60 -14.04 9.49 -2.59
C GLU A 60 -14.86 8.67 -1.58
N PHE A 61 -16.18 8.81 -1.61
CA PHE A 61 -17.07 8.17 -0.63
C PHE A 61 -16.91 6.64 -0.59
N PHE A 62 -16.88 5.99 -1.76
CA PHE A 62 -16.74 4.52 -1.84
C PHE A 62 -15.37 4.00 -1.39
N ALA A 63 -14.37 4.87 -1.33
CA ALA A 63 -13.06 4.47 -0.81
C ALA A 63 -13.08 4.12 0.68
N LEU A 64 -14.03 4.67 1.46
CA LEU A 64 -14.22 4.32 2.88
C LEU A 64 -14.78 2.90 3.05
N GLU A 65 -15.64 2.45 2.14
CA GLU A 65 -16.17 1.09 2.14
C GLU A 65 -15.05 0.08 1.85
N GLY A 66 -14.30 0.30 0.76
CA GLY A 66 -13.14 -0.53 0.42
C GLY A 66 -12.07 -0.55 1.53
N LEU A 67 -11.85 0.59 2.21
CA LEU A 67 -10.96 0.64 3.37
C LEU A 67 -11.45 -0.25 4.51
N SER A 68 -12.75 -0.29 4.78
CA SER A 68 -13.34 -1.14 5.82
C SER A 68 -13.17 -2.63 5.51
N GLU A 69 -13.35 -3.03 4.26
CA GLU A 69 -13.12 -4.40 3.79
C GLU A 69 -11.63 -4.81 3.90
N LEU A 70 -10.73 -3.91 3.49
CA LEU A 70 -9.30 -4.12 3.66
C LEU A 70 -8.93 -4.30 5.14
N MET A 71 -9.47 -3.47 6.04
CA MET A 71 -9.22 -3.58 7.48
C MET A 71 -9.68 -4.92 8.06
N ALA A 72 -10.83 -5.45 7.61
CA ALA A 72 -11.30 -6.77 8.00
C ALA A 72 -10.35 -7.89 7.52
N THR A 73 -9.84 -7.75 6.30
CA THR A 73 -8.85 -8.67 5.71
C THR A 73 -7.54 -8.62 6.47
N LEU A 74 -6.98 -7.42 6.74
CA LEU A 74 -5.76 -7.25 7.53
C LEU A 74 -5.89 -7.87 8.92
N LYS A 75 -7.02 -7.67 9.58
CA LYS A 75 -7.32 -8.30 10.89
C LYS A 75 -7.29 -9.83 10.79
N THR A 76 -7.83 -10.39 9.73
CA THR A 76 -7.83 -11.84 9.50
C THR A 76 -6.43 -12.37 9.23
N VAL A 77 -5.65 -11.67 8.39
CA VAL A 77 -4.25 -12.02 8.11
C VAL A 77 -3.40 -11.95 9.38
N ARG A 78 -3.53 -10.87 10.16
CA ARG A 78 -2.82 -10.73 11.45
C ARG A 78 -3.14 -11.86 12.41
N LYS A 79 -4.39 -12.26 12.49
CA LYS A 79 -4.83 -13.32 13.41
C LYS A 79 -4.36 -14.72 13.00
N LYS A 80 -4.34 -15.01 11.69
CA LYS A 80 -4.17 -16.38 11.19
C LYS A 80 -2.79 -16.66 10.60
N TYR A 81 -2.13 -15.67 9.99
CA TYR A 81 -0.97 -15.89 9.13
C TYR A 81 0.24 -15.04 9.50
N ASN A 82 0.07 -13.73 9.70
CA ASN A 82 1.18 -12.81 9.97
C ASN A 82 0.82 -11.87 11.12
N ARG A 83 1.10 -12.28 12.35
CA ARG A 83 0.78 -11.51 13.57
C ARG A 83 1.53 -10.18 13.66
N TYR A 84 2.62 -10.03 12.95
CA TYR A 84 3.48 -8.84 12.98
C TYR A 84 3.10 -7.79 11.93
N LEU A 85 2.25 -8.16 10.95
CA LEU A 85 1.79 -7.23 9.94
C LEU A 85 1.18 -5.98 10.57
N ASP A 86 1.68 -4.81 10.23
CA ASP A 86 1.12 -3.54 10.70
C ASP A 86 0.78 -2.61 9.53
N ILE A 87 0.10 -1.50 9.82
CA ILE A 87 -0.18 -0.46 8.85
C ILE A 87 0.95 0.55 8.94
N GLU A 88 1.67 0.73 7.86
CA GLU A 88 2.69 1.78 7.69
C GLU A 88 2.03 3.15 7.65
N GLY A 89 1.07 3.28 6.77
CA GLY A 89 0.32 4.52 6.66
C GLY A 89 -0.74 4.50 5.57
N VAL A 90 -1.65 5.48 5.65
CA VAL A 90 -2.66 5.75 4.63
C VAL A 90 -2.20 6.94 3.80
N LEU A 91 -2.12 6.75 2.48
CA LEU A 91 -1.70 7.75 1.51
C LEU A 91 -2.88 8.23 0.67
N PHE A 92 -3.19 9.52 0.72
CA PHE A 92 -4.21 10.08 -0.16
C PHE A 92 -3.66 10.28 -1.58
N THR A 93 -4.34 9.71 -2.55
CA THR A 93 -4.02 9.82 -3.98
C THR A 93 -5.12 10.52 -4.74
N MET A 94 -4.81 11.04 -5.93
CA MET A 94 -5.72 11.85 -6.76
C MET A 94 -6.38 12.99 -5.97
N TYR A 95 -5.63 13.54 -5.01
CA TYR A 95 -6.11 14.53 -4.06
C TYR A 95 -6.51 15.84 -4.76
N SER A 96 -7.67 16.36 -4.37
CA SER A 96 -8.17 17.67 -4.78
C SER A 96 -8.73 18.42 -3.57
N GLY A 97 -7.95 19.35 -3.02
CA GLY A 97 -8.34 20.12 -1.83
C GLY A 97 -9.50 21.11 -2.02
N ARG A 98 -10.09 21.16 -3.23
CA ARG A 98 -11.21 22.08 -3.55
C ARG A 98 -12.60 21.46 -3.28
N LEU A 99 -12.67 20.16 -3.04
CA LEU A 99 -13.92 19.44 -2.89
C LEU A 99 -14.27 19.23 -1.40
N ASN A 100 -15.48 19.64 -1.00
CA ASN A 100 -15.96 19.42 0.37
C ASN A 100 -15.98 17.94 0.77
N LEU A 101 -16.32 17.06 -0.17
CA LEU A 101 -16.29 15.62 0.05
C LEU A 101 -14.88 15.13 0.41
N THR A 102 -13.85 15.61 -0.28
CA THR A 102 -12.45 15.30 0.02
C THR A 102 -12.13 15.63 1.48
N MET A 103 -12.52 16.79 1.95
CA MET A 103 -12.26 17.23 3.33
C MET A 103 -12.96 16.35 4.37
N GLN A 104 -14.19 15.91 4.08
CA GLN A 104 -14.95 15.02 4.96
C GLN A 104 -14.30 13.63 5.05
N VAL A 105 -13.91 13.03 3.91
CA VAL A 105 -13.23 11.74 3.85
C VAL A 105 -11.89 11.81 4.59
N VAL A 106 -11.09 12.85 4.34
CA VAL A 106 -9.80 13.06 5.02
C VAL A 106 -10.00 13.16 6.54
N ALA A 107 -11.00 13.92 7.00
CA ALA A 107 -11.28 14.07 8.42
C ALA A 107 -11.66 12.73 9.08
N GLN A 108 -12.47 11.91 8.41
CA GLN A 108 -12.84 10.58 8.91
C GLN A 108 -11.63 9.64 8.98
N VAL A 109 -10.82 9.59 7.92
CA VAL A 109 -9.62 8.74 7.89
C VAL A 109 -8.62 9.18 8.95
N LYS A 110 -8.37 10.49 9.09
CA LYS A 110 -7.50 11.03 10.15
C LYS A 110 -8.02 10.71 11.56
N LYS A 111 -9.32 10.74 11.77
CA LYS A 111 -9.92 10.38 13.06
C LYS A 111 -9.66 8.91 13.42
N TYR A 112 -9.63 8.02 12.43
CA TYR A 112 -9.47 6.58 12.65
C TYR A 112 -7.99 6.15 12.73
N PHE A 113 -7.15 6.69 11.84
CA PHE A 113 -5.74 6.27 11.70
C PHE A 113 -4.75 7.19 12.42
N GLY A 114 -5.18 8.40 12.82
CA GLY A 114 -4.32 9.32 13.56
C GLY A 114 -3.02 9.66 12.82
N ASP A 115 -1.91 9.40 13.48
CA ASP A 115 -0.55 9.69 12.99
C ASP A 115 -0.11 8.75 11.84
N LYS A 116 -0.87 7.68 11.57
CA LYS A 116 -0.61 6.77 10.44
C LYS A 116 -1.14 7.31 9.10
N VAL A 117 -1.57 8.56 9.03
CA VAL A 117 -1.93 9.20 7.76
C VAL A 117 -0.75 10.04 7.29
N TYR A 118 -0.21 9.72 6.11
CA TYR A 118 0.87 10.51 5.51
C TYR A 118 0.47 11.97 5.35
N ARG A 119 1.40 12.88 5.60
CA ARG A 119 1.24 14.33 5.34
C ARG A 119 1.34 14.60 3.85
N ALA A 120 2.22 13.89 3.17
CA ALA A 120 2.33 13.91 1.72
C ALA A 120 1.02 13.43 1.09
N VAL A 121 0.56 14.12 0.06
CA VAL A 121 -0.62 13.77 -0.73
C VAL A 121 -0.27 13.76 -2.21
N ILE A 122 -0.72 12.76 -2.95
CA ILE A 122 -0.45 12.68 -4.39
C ILE A 122 -1.58 13.39 -5.14
N PRO A 123 -1.28 14.53 -5.82
CA PRO A 123 -2.28 15.29 -6.53
C PRO A 123 -2.75 14.57 -7.80
N ARG A 124 -3.96 14.88 -8.25
CA ARG A 124 -4.42 14.44 -9.57
C ARG A 124 -3.75 15.32 -10.65
N THR A 125 -2.88 14.72 -11.47
CA THR A 125 -2.24 15.39 -12.61
C THR A 125 -2.26 14.50 -13.84
N VAL A 126 -2.35 15.11 -15.01
CA VAL A 126 -2.29 14.41 -16.31
C VAL A 126 -0.93 13.74 -16.47
N ARG A 127 0.14 14.39 -16.01
CA ARG A 127 1.52 13.87 -16.13
C ARG A 127 1.73 12.54 -15.40
N LEU A 128 1.09 12.36 -14.24
CA LEU A 128 1.12 11.08 -13.52
C LEU A 128 0.42 9.95 -14.30
N SER A 129 -0.59 10.30 -15.12
CA SER A 129 -1.27 9.31 -15.96
C SER A 129 -0.49 9.04 -17.27
N GLU A 130 0.29 10.00 -17.75
CA GLU A 130 1.10 9.86 -18.97
C GLU A 130 2.41 9.09 -18.74
N ALA A 131 3.11 9.33 -17.64
CA ALA A 131 4.42 8.76 -17.36
C ALA A 131 4.49 7.23 -17.56
N PRO A 132 3.51 6.42 -17.11
CA PRO A 132 3.51 4.97 -17.37
C PRO A 132 3.43 4.61 -18.84
N SER A 133 2.74 5.39 -19.68
CA SER A 133 2.66 5.13 -21.13
C SER A 133 4.00 5.33 -21.85
N PHE A 134 4.91 6.08 -21.23
CA PHE A 134 6.29 6.25 -21.70
C PHE A 134 7.28 5.29 -21.00
N GLY A 135 6.80 4.41 -20.12
CA GLY A 135 7.63 3.49 -19.37
C GLY A 135 8.59 4.21 -18.40
N MET A 136 8.25 5.43 -17.98
CA MET A 136 9.11 6.26 -17.13
C MET A 136 8.43 6.54 -15.78
N PRO A 137 9.16 6.47 -14.67
CA PRO A 137 8.66 7.01 -13.41
C PRO A 137 8.57 8.54 -13.46
N ILE A 138 7.64 9.13 -12.70
CA ILE A 138 7.31 10.56 -12.77
C ILE A 138 8.51 11.48 -12.53
N ASN A 139 9.44 11.08 -11.66
CA ASN A 139 10.63 11.86 -11.35
C ASN A 139 11.64 11.96 -12.51
N PHE A 140 11.56 11.06 -13.50
CA PHE A 140 12.30 11.15 -14.76
C PHE A 140 11.48 11.76 -15.88
N TYR A 141 10.16 11.52 -15.89
CA TYR A 141 9.26 12.05 -16.91
C TYR A 141 9.03 13.56 -16.77
N GLU A 142 8.78 14.04 -15.55
CA GLU A 142 8.58 15.45 -15.24
C GLU A 142 9.28 15.79 -13.89
N PRO A 143 10.63 15.96 -13.87
CA PRO A 143 11.40 16.08 -12.64
C PRO A 143 10.96 17.23 -11.72
N ASN A 144 10.58 18.37 -12.30
CA ASN A 144 10.16 19.57 -11.58
C ASN A 144 8.64 19.73 -11.49
N GLY A 145 7.90 18.66 -11.78
CA GLY A 145 6.44 18.67 -11.76
C GLY A 145 5.88 18.39 -10.36
N ARG A 146 4.65 18.88 -10.12
CA ARG A 146 3.94 18.69 -8.84
C ARG A 146 3.77 17.21 -8.47
N GLY A 147 3.66 16.31 -9.46
CA GLY A 147 3.59 14.88 -9.23
C GLY A 147 4.91 14.32 -8.69
N SER A 148 6.04 14.74 -9.28
CA SER A 148 7.37 14.36 -8.85
C SER A 148 7.68 14.85 -7.44
N GLU A 149 7.42 16.14 -7.17
CA GLU A 149 7.59 16.72 -5.84
C GLU A 149 6.82 15.95 -4.77
N ALA A 150 5.54 15.64 -5.03
CA ALA A 150 4.69 14.91 -4.09
C ALA A 150 5.22 13.50 -3.78
N TYR A 151 5.70 12.76 -4.79
CA TYR A 151 6.31 11.45 -4.57
C TYR A 151 7.65 11.55 -3.84
N MET A 152 8.43 12.59 -4.08
CA MET A 152 9.68 12.83 -3.34
C MET A 152 9.41 13.22 -1.88
N GLU A 153 8.34 13.97 -1.59
CA GLU A 153 7.91 14.26 -0.23
C GLU A 153 7.46 12.99 0.49
N LEU A 154 6.65 12.15 -0.19
CA LEU A 154 6.26 10.84 0.34
C LEU A 154 7.48 9.97 0.67
N ALA A 155 8.45 9.90 -0.23
CA ALA A 155 9.66 9.09 0.00
C ALA A 155 10.45 9.59 1.21
N ARG A 156 10.61 10.91 1.38
CA ARG A 156 11.27 11.48 2.55
C ARG A 156 10.51 11.19 3.84
N GLU A 157 9.19 11.34 3.83
CA GLU A 157 8.35 11.05 4.99
C GLU A 157 8.41 9.57 5.35
N PHE A 158 8.33 8.67 4.37
CA PHE A 158 8.48 7.23 4.58
C PHE A 158 9.84 6.89 5.21
N LEU A 159 10.94 7.42 4.67
CA LEU A 159 12.27 7.17 5.22
C LEU A 159 12.39 7.70 6.65
N ALA A 160 11.93 8.93 6.92
CA ALA A 160 11.95 9.51 8.26
C ALA A 160 11.14 8.71 9.30
N ASN A 161 10.01 8.11 8.88
CA ASN A 161 9.19 7.26 9.74
C ASN A 161 9.86 5.90 10.02
N ASN A 162 10.79 5.46 9.16
CA ASN A 162 11.47 4.17 9.22
C ASN A 162 12.97 4.28 9.54
N GLU A 163 13.50 5.47 9.79
CA GLU A 163 14.86 5.64 10.32
C GLU A 163 14.93 5.02 11.74
N ARG A 164 15.73 3.96 11.86
CA ARG A 164 16.02 3.27 13.13
C ARG A 164 17.38 3.69 13.68
#